data_f5b89886ececf3df41ba937cca693597
#
_entry.id   f5b89886ececf3df41ba937cca693597
#
_cell.length_a   1.000
_cell.length_b   1.000
_cell.length_c   1.000
_cell.angle_alpha   90.00
_cell.angle_beta   90.00
_cell.angle_gamma   90.00
#
_symmetry.space_group_name_H-M   'P 1'
#
loop_
_entity.id
_entity.type
_entity.pdbx_description
1 polymer ?
#
loop_
_entity_poly.entity_id
_entity_poly.type
_entity_poly.pdbx_seq_one_letter_code
_entity_poly.pdbx_strand_id
1 'polypeptide(L)'
;MTAGRVAVVTGAARGIGRGIALVLGETGATVYVTDRESRGRRHSELPGTVEDTADQLSARGGRGIAVPLDHRDDAAVQALFQRVGREHGGLDLLVANAAAGNDLPFAPAPFWELAPEHWSNMFEVGVRSHLVAARSAAPLLIERRGLLVLTGYTDPSADILGNHLYYDLAMHATSRLAHSLAHDLRPHRVTALTLSPGFTRTEAIVAALGARPPGSDSVEFPGRAVRALLEDPAVQRHAGRTLTVAELAAEYGFVDPEATG
;
A
#
# COMPACT_ATOMS: atom_id res chain seq x y z
N MET A 1 13.13 17.24 -3.81
CA MET A 1 12.50 17.65 -2.54
C MET A 1 11.03 17.28 -2.60
N THR A 2 10.52 16.52 -1.63
CA THR A 2 9.12 16.05 -1.58
C THR A 2 8.24 16.93 -0.68
N ALA A 3 8.79 17.99 -0.09
CA ALA A 3 8.05 18.96 0.72
C ALA A 3 6.91 19.59 -0.12
N GLY A 4 5.70 19.56 0.42
CA GLY A 4 4.49 20.05 -0.26
C GLY A 4 3.81 19.00 -1.17
N ARG A 5 4.33 17.77 -1.31
CA ARG A 5 3.63 16.69 -2.01
C ARG A 5 2.44 16.19 -1.21
N VAL A 6 1.43 15.73 -1.94
CA VAL A 6 0.18 15.20 -1.38
C VAL A 6 0.09 13.70 -1.72
N ALA A 7 -0.09 12.89 -0.69
CA ALA A 7 -0.22 11.44 -0.82
C ALA A 7 -1.48 10.92 -0.14
N VAL A 8 -2.02 9.82 -0.67
CA VAL A 8 -3.03 8.99 -0.01
C VAL A 8 -2.44 7.59 0.16
N VAL A 9 -2.46 7.06 1.37
CA VAL A 9 -2.04 5.68 1.67
C VAL A 9 -3.22 4.93 2.27
N THR A 10 -3.67 3.87 1.58
CA THR A 10 -4.79 3.06 2.02
C THR A 10 -4.32 1.87 2.87
N GLY A 11 -5.13 1.45 3.86
CA GLY A 11 -4.71 0.37 4.78
C GLY A 11 -3.51 0.78 5.64
N ALA A 12 -3.49 2.03 6.11
CA ALA A 12 -2.31 2.62 6.73
C ALA A 12 -2.39 2.79 8.25
N ALA A 13 -3.36 2.13 8.91
CA ALA A 13 -3.41 2.08 10.38
C ALA A 13 -2.25 1.27 10.97
N ARG A 14 -1.72 0.30 10.21
CA ARG A 14 -0.64 -0.62 10.61
C ARG A 14 0.15 -1.15 9.42
N GLY A 15 1.12 -2.02 9.67
CA GLY A 15 1.86 -2.79 8.68
C GLY A 15 2.56 -1.93 7.64
N ILE A 16 2.57 -2.45 6.41
CA ILE A 16 3.27 -1.85 5.27
C ILE A 16 2.75 -0.43 4.99
N GLY A 17 1.42 -0.24 4.98
CA GLY A 17 0.83 1.08 4.75
C GLY A 17 1.24 2.11 5.79
N ARG A 18 1.30 1.72 7.08
CA ARG A 18 1.83 2.58 8.15
C ARG A 18 3.30 2.90 7.91
N GLY A 19 4.14 1.90 7.62
CA GLY A 19 5.57 2.12 7.35
C GLY A 19 5.80 3.08 6.19
N ILE A 20 5.05 2.93 5.09
CA ILE A 20 5.10 3.86 3.94
C ILE A 20 4.70 5.28 4.38
N ALA A 21 3.59 5.43 5.12
CA ALA A 21 3.12 6.73 5.58
C ALA A 21 4.17 7.44 6.46
N LEU A 22 4.82 6.70 7.38
CA LEU A 22 5.85 7.24 8.27
C LEU A 22 7.07 7.77 7.50
N VAL A 23 7.55 7.02 6.51
CA VAL A 23 8.69 7.44 5.67
C VAL A 23 8.33 8.65 4.80
N LEU A 24 7.11 8.74 4.30
CA LEU A 24 6.63 9.93 3.58
C LEU A 24 6.58 11.15 4.51
N GLY A 25 6.27 10.97 5.80
CA GLY A 25 6.32 12.04 6.80
C GLY A 25 7.69 12.70 6.91
N GLU A 26 8.78 11.93 6.84
CA GLU A 26 10.16 12.45 6.90
C GLU A 26 10.48 13.43 5.76
N THR A 27 9.69 13.41 4.69
CA THR A 27 9.88 14.27 3.51
C THR A 27 9.09 15.58 3.58
N GLY A 28 8.31 15.80 4.65
CA GLY A 28 7.42 16.96 4.77
C GLY A 28 6.15 16.85 3.93
N ALA A 29 5.77 15.64 3.47
CA ALA A 29 4.56 15.44 2.68
C ALA A 29 3.29 15.57 3.52
N THR A 30 2.19 15.97 2.87
CA THR A 30 0.83 15.80 3.42
C THR A 30 0.32 14.43 3.03
N VAL A 31 -0.02 13.60 4.02
CA VAL A 31 -0.44 12.21 3.80
C VAL A 31 -1.81 11.96 4.42
N TYR A 32 -2.77 11.58 3.61
CA TYR A 32 -4.05 11.04 4.04
C TYR A 32 -3.87 9.58 4.41
N VAL A 33 -3.97 9.27 5.69
CA VAL A 33 -3.83 7.93 6.26
C VAL A 33 -5.22 7.32 6.38
N THR A 34 -5.54 6.31 5.57
CA THR A 34 -6.89 5.74 5.54
C THR A 34 -6.90 4.28 5.95
N ASP A 35 -7.87 3.90 6.76
CA ASP A 35 -8.15 2.53 7.21
C ASP A 35 -9.50 2.51 7.91
N ARG A 36 -10.11 1.33 8.08
CA ARG A 36 -11.31 1.17 8.92
C ARG A 36 -10.99 1.20 10.42
N GLU A 37 -9.72 1.00 10.81
CA GLU A 37 -9.23 1.01 12.19
C GLU A 37 -8.98 2.43 12.67
N SER A 38 -9.77 2.87 13.64
CA SER A 38 -9.65 4.19 14.27
C SER A 38 -9.69 4.07 15.80
N ARG A 39 -9.28 5.13 16.52
CA ARG A 39 -9.40 5.18 17.98
C ARG A 39 -10.86 5.03 18.45
N GLY A 40 -11.81 5.51 17.65
CA GLY A 40 -13.24 5.41 17.94
C GLY A 40 -13.87 4.08 17.52
N ARG A 41 -13.25 3.31 16.66
CA ARG A 41 -13.80 2.04 16.15
C ARG A 41 -12.71 1.07 15.75
N ARG A 42 -12.68 -0.07 16.44
CA ARG A 42 -11.74 -1.16 16.19
C ARG A 42 -12.45 -2.35 15.58
N HIS A 43 -11.80 -3.03 14.63
CA HIS A 43 -12.30 -4.22 13.96
C HIS A 43 -11.38 -5.43 14.20
N SER A 44 -10.21 -5.22 14.80
CA SER A 44 -9.29 -6.28 15.18
C SER A 44 -8.54 -5.95 16.47
N GLU A 45 -7.98 -6.97 17.12
CA GLU A 45 -7.14 -6.81 18.32
C GLU A 45 -5.71 -6.35 17.98
N LEU A 46 -5.31 -6.36 16.71
CA LEU A 46 -3.99 -5.91 16.30
C LEU A 46 -3.83 -4.40 16.55
N PRO A 47 -2.67 -3.95 17.05
CA PRO A 47 -2.43 -2.54 17.35
C PRO A 47 -2.41 -1.66 16.08
N GLY A 48 -2.58 -0.36 16.28
CA GLY A 48 -2.51 0.67 15.25
C GLY A 48 -3.88 1.19 14.80
N THR A 49 -3.95 2.52 14.64
CA THR A 49 -5.11 3.27 14.13
C THR A 49 -4.65 4.31 13.13
N VAL A 50 -5.59 4.84 12.35
CA VAL A 50 -5.26 5.93 11.40
C VAL A 50 -4.76 7.17 12.12
N GLU A 51 -5.29 7.47 13.31
CA GLU A 51 -4.87 8.60 14.12
C GLU A 51 -3.44 8.42 14.67
N ASP A 52 -3.12 7.20 15.15
CA ASP A 52 -1.78 6.90 15.68
C ASP A 52 -0.72 7.05 14.59
N THR A 53 -1.02 6.57 13.38
CA THR A 53 -0.13 6.73 12.23
C THR A 53 0.00 8.19 11.80
N ALA A 54 -1.11 8.94 11.75
CA ALA A 54 -1.10 10.36 11.38
C ALA A 54 -0.31 11.21 12.39
N ASP A 55 -0.45 10.94 13.68
CA ASP A 55 0.29 11.63 14.75
C ASP A 55 1.81 11.33 14.64
N GLN A 56 2.19 10.05 14.48
CA GLN A 56 3.59 9.63 14.33
C GLN A 56 4.23 10.20 13.05
N LEU A 57 3.49 10.21 11.93
CA LEU A 57 3.92 10.83 10.70
C LEU A 57 4.17 12.33 10.88
N SER A 58 3.26 13.02 11.59
CA SER A 58 3.38 14.46 11.86
C SER A 58 4.58 14.76 12.75
N ALA A 59 4.88 13.89 13.73
CA ALA A 59 6.06 14.00 14.56
C ALA A 59 7.38 13.84 13.77
N ARG A 60 7.33 13.24 12.57
CA ARG A 60 8.47 13.11 11.65
C ARG A 60 8.62 14.30 10.67
N GLY A 61 7.81 15.35 10.81
CA GLY A 61 7.90 16.59 10.01
C GLY A 61 6.92 16.69 8.84
N GLY A 62 6.11 15.68 8.56
CA GLY A 62 5.02 15.72 7.58
C GLY A 62 3.72 16.28 8.17
N ARG A 63 2.64 16.19 7.40
CA ARG A 63 1.28 16.47 7.83
C ARG A 63 0.42 15.24 7.67
N GLY A 64 0.16 14.52 8.77
CA GLY A 64 -0.74 13.37 8.79
C GLY A 64 -2.20 13.79 8.89
N ILE A 65 -3.05 13.24 8.04
CA ILE A 65 -4.50 13.44 8.06
C ILE A 65 -5.16 12.08 8.22
N ALA A 66 -5.65 11.79 9.42
CA ALA A 66 -6.37 10.56 9.71
C ALA A 66 -7.76 10.58 9.04
N VAL A 67 -8.08 9.53 8.29
CA VAL A 67 -9.39 9.35 7.64
C VAL A 67 -9.90 7.92 7.89
N PRO A 68 -10.71 7.71 8.93
CA PRO A 68 -11.40 6.44 9.11
C PRO A 68 -12.28 6.13 7.89
N LEU A 69 -11.98 5.03 7.18
CA LEU A 69 -12.63 4.70 5.92
C LEU A 69 -12.61 3.18 5.68
N ASP A 70 -13.77 2.58 5.44
CA ASP A 70 -13.85 1.22 4.90
C ASP A 70 -13.77 1.27 3.37
N HIS A 71 -12.74 0.64 2.81
CA HIS A 71 -12.49 0.62 1.37
C HIS A 71 -13.49 -0.24 0.57
N ARG A 72 -14.48 -0.86 1.23
CA ARG A 72 -15.65 -1.47 0.58
C ARG A 72 -16.77 -0.45 0.29
N ASP A 73 -16.70 0.72 0.91
CA ASP A 73 -17.66 1.82 0.68
C ASP A 73 -17.15 2.74 -0.45
N ASP A 74 -17.61 2.49 -1.66
CA ASP A 74 -17.22 3.24 -2.86
C ASP A 74 -17.56 4.74 -2.73
N ALA A 75 -18.68 5.08 -2.09
CA ALA A 75 -19.10 6.48 -1.92
C ALA A 75 -18.16 7.23 -0.97
N ALA A 76 -17.75 6.58 0.12
CA ALA A 76 -16.79 7.14 1.06
C ALA A 76 -15.40 7.29 0.41
N VAL A 77 -14.97 6.31 -0.40
CA VAL A 77 -13.72 6.42 -1.19
C VAL A 77 -13.79 7.61 -2.16
N GLN A 78 -14.88 7.75 -2.90
CA GLN A 78 -15.06 8.88 -3.80
C GLN A 78 -15.06 10.23 -3.05
N ALA A 79 -15.71 10.31 -1.90
CA ALA A 79 -15.74 11.52 -1.07
C ALA A 79 -14.33 11.92 -0.57
N LEU A 80 -13.49 10.94 -0.22
CA LEU A 80 -12.09 11.18 0.12
C LEU A 80 -11.35 11.90 -1.02
N PHE A 81 -11.39 11.36 -2.25
CA PHE A 81 -10.67 11.96 -3.37
C PHE A 81 -11.26 13.31 -3.81
N GLN A 82 -12.58 13.50 -3.69
CA GLN A 82 -13.19 14.81 -3.86
C GLN A 82 -12.67 15.82 -2.81
N ARG A 83 -12.49 15.40 -1.56
CA ARG A 83 -11.88 16.22 -0.51
C ARG A 83 -10.44 16.59 -0.86
N VAL A 84 -9.60 15.60 -1.24
CA VAL A 84 -8.22 15.83 -1.68
C VAL A 84 -8.17 16.85 -2.83
N GLY A 85 -9.05 16.70 -3.82
CA GLY A 85 -9.15 17.63 -4.94
C GLY A 85 -9.48 19.06 -4.52
N ARG A 86 -10.45 19.25 -3.61
CA ARG A 86 -10.81 20.57 -3.09
C ARG A 86 -9.70 21.21 -2.25
N GLU A 87 -8.98 20.41 -1.45
CA GLU A 87 -7.95 20.90 -0.53
C GLU A 87 -6.61 21.19 -1.24
N HIS A 88 -6.27 20.42 -2.31
CA HIS A 88 -4.93 20.43 -2.90
C HIS A 88 -4.87 20.58 -4.42
N GLY A 89 -6.00 20.49 -5.11
CA GLY A 89 -6.09 20.58 -6.57
C GLY A 89 -5.51 19.38 -7.34
N GLY A 90 -4.79 18.47 -6.69
CA GLY A 90 -4.16 17.31 -7.32
C GLY A 90 -3.52 16.35 -6.33
N LEU A 91 -3.03 15.22 -6.81
CA LEU A 91 -2.43 14.16 -6.02
C LEU A 91 -1.10 13.70 -6.62
N ASP A 92 -0.04 13.71 -5.82
CA ASP A 92 1.30 13.28 -6.25
C ASP A 92 1.49 11.76 -6.13
N LEU A 93 0.83 11.13 -5.13
CA LEU A 93 0.97 9.69 -4.86
C LEU A 93 -0.32 9.07 -4.34
N LEU A 94 -0.73 7.97 -4.94
CA LEU A 94 -1.65 7.01 -4.33
C LEU A 94 -0.91 5.70 -4.06
N VAL A 95 -0.93 5.25 -2.80
CA VAL A 95 -0.55 3.89 -2.43
C VAL A 95 -1.82 3.10 -2.12
N ALA A 96 -2.22 2.24 -3.05
CA ALA A 96 -3.33 1.31 -2.89
C ALA A 96 -2.81 0.04 -2.18
N ASN A 97 -2.99 0.00 -0.85
CA ASN A 97 -2.42 -1.03 0.01
C ASN A 97 -3.47 -1.72 0.92
N ALA A 98 -4.70 -1.20 0.99
CA ALA A 98 -5.74 -1.80 1.83
C ALA A 98 -5.97 -3.27 1.46
N ALA A 99 -5.95 -4.15 2.45
CA ALA A 99 -6.21 -5.58 2.31
C ALA A 99 -6.91 -6.12 3.56
N ALA A 100 -7.78 -7.12 3.40
CA ALA A 100 -8.50 -7.77 4.49
C ALA A 100 -8.08 -9.25 4.66
N GLY A 101 -6.92 -9.65 4.12
CA GLY A 101 -6.43 -11.04 4.16
C GLY A 101 -6.30 -11.64 5.56
N ASN A 102 -6.18 -10.79 6.60
CA ASN A 102 -6.09 -11.22 7.99
C ASN A 102 -7.45 -11.40 8.68
N ASP A 103 -8.56 -11.11 8.01
CA ASP A 103 -9.90 -11.24 8.61
C ASP A 103 -10.34 -12.73 8.72
N LEU A 104 -9.69 -13.63 7.98
CA LEU A 104 -9.91 -15.07 8.03
C LEU A 104 -8.59 -15.80 8.31
N PRO A 105 -8.62 -17.00 8.92
CA PRO A 105 -7.43 -17.79 9.15
C PRO A 105 -6.67 -18.06 7.84
N PHE A 106 -5.40 -17.71 7.81
CA PHE A 106 -4.52 -17.95 6.67
C PHE A 106 -3.70 -19.22 6.95
N ALA A 107 -4.18 -20.35 6.44
CA ALA A 107 -3.51 -21.63 6.57
C ALA A 107 -3.44 -22.33 5.21
N PRO A 108 -2.32 -23.01 4.89
CA PRO A 108 -2.23 -23.84 3.70
C PRO A 108 -3.27 -24.96 3.74
N ALA A 109 -4.08 -25.07 2.70
CA ALA A 109 -5.04 -26.16 2.51
C ALA A 109 -5.32 -26.36 1.02
N PRO A 110 -5.76 -27.56 0.59
CA PRO A 110 -6.26 -27.78 -0.76
C PRO A 110 -7.44 -26.84 -1.04
N PHE A 111 -7.57 -26.35 -2.29
CA PHE A 111 -8.56 -25.33 -2.61
C PHE A 111 -10.02 -25.72 -2.30
N TRP A 112 -10.34 -27.02 -2.33
CA TRP A 112 -11.68 -27.52 -2.01
C TRP A 112 -12.01 -27.54 -0.51
N GLU A 113 -11.03 -27.28 0.35
CA GLU A 113 -11.18 -27.14 1.81
C GLU A 113 -11.12 -25.67 2.25
N LEU A 114 -10.70 -24.76 1.35
CA LEU A 114 -10.66 -23.33 1.64
C LEU A 114 -12.07 -22.75 1.68
N ALA A 115 -12.35 -21.93 2.69
CA ALA A 115 -13.63 -21.24 2.81
C ALA A 115 -13.85 -20.29 1.63
N PRO A 116 -15.01 -20.34 0.92
CA PRO A 116 -15.27 -19.48 -0.23
C PRO A 116 -15.31 -17.98 0.13
N GLU A 117 -15.50 -17.64 1.40
CA GLU A 117 -15.46 -16.28 1.96
C GLU A 117 -14.10 -15.60 1.75
N HIS A 118 -13.03 -16.37 1.52
CA HIS A 118 -11.73 -15.84 1.13
C HIS A 118 -11.77 -15.02 -0.16
N TRP A 119 -12.72 -15.33 -1.06
CA TRP A 119 -12.93 -14.50 -2.24
C TRP A 119 -13.24 -13.05 -1.86
N SER A 120 -14.32 -12.84 -1.08
CA SER A 120 -14.72 -11.49 -0.65
C SER A 120 -13.62 -10.81 0.17
N ASN A 121 -12.95 -11.58 1.04
CA ASN A 121 -11.89 -11.10 1.88
C ASN A 121 -10.68 -10.58 1.09
N MET A 122 -10.24 -11.30 0.07
CA MET A 122 -9.03 -10.96 -0.69
C MET A 122 -9.30 -10.12 -1.93
N PHE A 123 -10.44 -10.32 -2.61
CA PHE A 123 -10.73 -9.62 -3.85
C PHE A 123 -11.49 -8.32 -3.66
N GLU A 124 -12.48 -8.25 -2.74
CA GLU A 124 -13.23 -7.00 -2.52
C GLU A 124 -12.35 -5.92 -1.88
N VAL A 125 -11.50 -6.28 -0.93
CA VAL A 125 -10.62 -5.30 -0.28
C VAL A 125 -9.22 -5.26 -0.89
N GLY A 126 -8.71 -6.37 -1.42
CA GLY A 126 -7.34 -6.43 -1.95
C GLY A 126 -7.22 -6.10 -3.46
N VAL A 127 -8.28 -6.26 -4.26
CA VAL A 127 -8.21 -6.02 -5.72
C VAL A 127 -9.21 -4.95 -6.14
N ARG A 128 -10.51 -5.17 -5.85
CA ARG A 128 -11.58 -4.23 -6.23
C ARG A 128 -11.39 -2.86 -5.59
N SER A 129 -11.05 -2.81 -4.29
CA SER A 129 -10.80 -1.55 -3.61
C SER A 129 -9.66 -0.74 -4.23
N HIS A 130 -8.62 -1.40 -4.72
CA HIS A 130 -7.51 -0.75 -5.43
C HIS A 130 -7.99 -0.11 -6.74
N LEU A 131 -8.84 -0.81 -7.49
CA LEU A 131 -9.45 -0.27 -8.73
C LEU A 131 -10.33 0.95 -8.43
N VAL A 132 -11.18 0.87 -7.40
CA VAL A 132 -12.08 1.98 -7.01
C VAL A 132 -11.30 3.20 -6.55
N ALA A 133 -10.26 2.99 -5.74
CA ALA A 133 -9.36 4.07 -5.31
C ALA A 133 -8.62 4.68 -6.51
N ALA A 134 -8.04 3.86 -7.39
CA ALA A 134 -7.34 4.32 -8.60
C ALA A 134 -8.26 5.12 -9.52
N ARG A 135 -9.50 4.63 -9.78
CA ARG A 135 -10.52 5.34 -10.56
C ARG A 135 -10.84 6.71 -9.98
N SER A 136 -11.03 6.78 -8.66
CA SER A 136 -11.38 8.04 -7.98
C SER A 136 -10.21 9.03 -7.93
N ALA A 137 -8.97 8.50 -7.86
CA ALA A 137 -7.74 9.30 -7.82
C ALA A 137 -7.27 9.75 -9.21
N ALA A 138 -7.64 9.05 -10.28
CA ALA A 138 -7.08 9.24 -11.62
C ALA A 138 -7.09 10.71 -12.09
N PRO A 139 -8.17 11.50 -11.97
CA PRO A 139 -8.16 12.92 -12.38
C PRO A 139 -7.10 13.72 -11.62
N LEU A 140 -6.91 13.46 -10.32
CA LEU A 140 -5.97 14.18 -9.47
C LEU A 140 -4.51 13.78 -9.74
N LEU A 141 -4.27 12.49 -10.04
CA LEU A 141 -2.97 11.99 -10.46
C LEU A 141 -2.58 12.53 -11.84
N ILE A 142 -3.54 12.64 -12.76
CA ILE A 142 -3.32 13.24 -14.10
C ILE A 142 -2.89 14.69 -13.97
N GLU A 143 -3.53 15.47 -13.09
CA GLU A 143 -3.19 16.89 -12.85
C GLU A 143 -1.73 17.07 -12.41
N ARG A 144 -1.21 16.13 -11.57
CA ARG A 144 0.16 16.20 -11.03
C ARG A 144 1.16 15.31 -11.77
N ARG A 145 0.74 14.52 -12.77
CA ARG A 145 1.54 13.45 -13.38
C ARG A 145 2.11 12.54 -12.31
N GLY A 146 1.23 12.15 -11.38
CA GLY A 146 1.59 11.47 -10.13
C GLY A 146 1.98 10.01 -10.30
N LEU A 147 2.19 9.38 -9.17
CA LEU A 147 2.58 7.97 -9.03
C LEU A 147 1.45 7.17 -8.37
N LEU A 148 1.11 6.02 -8.96
CA LEU A 148 0.18 5.04 -8.41
C LEU A 148 0.95 3.76 -8.09
N VAL A 149 1.02 3.40 -6.81
CA VAL A 149 1.66 2.17 -6.33
C VAL A 149 0.58 1.25 -5.78
N LEU A 150 0.47 0.04 -6.32
CA LEU A 150 -0.33 -1.02 -5.73
C LEU A 150 0.60 -1.95 -4.95
N THR A 151 0.31 -2.23 -3.68
CA THR A 151 1.06 -3.26 -2.96
C THR A 151 0.53 -4.63 -3.34
N GLY A 152 1.44 -5.49 -3.78
CA GLY A 152 1.16 -6.88 -4.11
C GLY A 152 2.22 -7.77 -3.46
N TYR A 153 2.33 -8.99 -3.94
CA TYR A 153 3.42 -9.88 -3.56
C TYR A 153 3.83 -10.72 -4.77
N THR A 154 5.11 -10.95 -4.91
CA THR A 154 5.66 -11.88 -5.90
C THR A 154 6.82 -12.65 -5.27
N ASP A 155 6.88 -13.91 -5.56
CA ASP A 155 8.00 -14.77 -5.24
C ASP A 155 8.22 -15.73 -6.43
N PRO A 156 9.22 -15.47 -7.27
CA PRO A 156 9.50 -16.30 -8.45
C PRO A 156 9.91 -17.74 -8.11
N SER A 157 10.24 -18.03 -6.85
CA SER A 157 10.59 -19.37 -6.37
C SER A 157 9.39 -20.17 -5.87
N ALA A 158 8.23 -19.54 -5.67
CA ALA A 158 7.03 -20.20 -5.17
C ALA A 158 6.15 -20.67 -6.35
N ASP A 159 5.72 -21.93 -6.32
CA ASP A 159 4.72 -22.43 -7.27
C ASP A 159 3.35 -21.78 -7.04
N ILE A 160 2.98 -21.59 -5.78
CA ILE A 160 1.74 -20.91 -5.34
C ILE A 160 2.10 -19.99 -4.16
N LEU A 161 1.82 -18.70 -4.28
CA LEU A 161 2.12 -17.71 -3.25
C LEU A 161 1.40 -18.05 -1.93
N GLY A 162 2.17 -18.15 -0.85
CA GLY A 162 1.66 -18.48 0.48
C GLY A 162 1.00 -19.84 0.60
N ASN A 163 1.13 -20.73 -0.38
CA ASN A 163 0.41 -22.00 -0.49
C ASN A 163 -1.11 -21.84 -0.30
N HIS A 164 -1.68 -20.74 -0.84
CA HIS A 164 -3.08 -20.40 -0.65
C HIS A 164 -3.68 -19.83 -1.95
N LEU A 165 -4.61 -20.58 -2.58
CA LEU A 165 -5.18 -20.27 -3.90
C LEU A 165 -5.70 -18.84 -4.01
N TYR A 166 -6.54 -18.40 -3.07
CA TYR A 166 -7.16 -17.06 -3.16
C TYR A 166 -6.12 -15.93 -3.00
N TYR A 167 -5.09 -16.16 -2.18
CA TYR A 167 -4.00 -15.19 -2.01
C TYR A 167 -3.18 -15.07 -3.30
N ASP A 168 -2.77 -16.21 -3.86
CA ASP A 168 -2.02 -16.26 -5.12
C ASP A 168 -2.76 -15.53 -6.24
N LEU A 169 -4.03 -15.88 -6.45
CA LEU A 169 -4.87 -15.23 -7.45
C LEU A 169 -5.02 -13.72 -7.21
N ALA A 170 -5.24 -13.30 -5.97
CA ALA A 170 -5.40 -11.87 -5.64
C ALA A 170 -4.10 -11.08 -5.88
N MET A 171 -2.93 -11.63 -5.55
CA MET A 171 -1.64 -10.98 -5.79
C MET A 171 -1.34 -10.86 -7.29
N HIS A 172 -1.62 -11.91 -8.07
CA HIS A 172 -1.50 -11.86 -9.53
C HIS A 172 -2.51 -10.90 -10.17
N ALA A 173 -3.76 -10.89 -9.68
CA ALA A 173 -4.77 -9.93 -10.13
C ALA A 173 -4.35 -8.48 -9.85
N THR A 174 -3.76 -8.19 -8.69
CA THR A 174 -3.23 -6.87 -8.33
C THR A 174 -2.11 -6.46 -9.28
N SER A 175 -1.17 -7.35 -9.57
CA SER A 175 -0.08 -7.09 -10.52
C SER A 175 -0.61 -6.83 -11.93
N ARG A 176 -1.57 -7.61 -12.38
CA ARG A 176 -2.22 -7.40 -13.68
C ARG A 176 -3.02 -6.11 -13.73
N LEU A 177 -3.71 -5.76 -12.64
CA LEU A 177 -4.43 -4.49 -12.52
C LEU A 177 -3.48 -3.30 -12.68
N ALA A 178 -2.34 -3.27 -11.97
CA ALA A 178 -1.36 -2.21 -12.10
C ALA A 178 -0.83 -2.07 -13.53
N HIS A 179 -0.55 -3.19 -14.22
CA HIS A 179 -0.14 -3.20 -15.62
C HIS A 179 -1.19 -2.58 -16.55
N SER A 180 -2.47 -2.92 -16.34
CA SER A 180 -3.59 -2.38 -17.14
C SER A 180 -3.80 -0.89 -16.88
N LEU A 181 -3.75 -0.46 -15.61
CA LEU A 181 -3.84 0.96 -15.24
C LEU A 181 -2.68 1.78 -15.82
N ALA A 182 -1.46 1.22 -15.84
CA ALA A 182 -0.31 1.87 -16.45
C ALA A 182 -0.49 2.10 -17.96
N HIS A 183 -1.14 1.16 -18.66
CA HIS A 183 -1.47 1.32 -20.09
C HIS A 183 -2.39 2.52 -20.31
N ASP A 184 -3.50 2.62 -19.55
CA ASP A 184 -4.49 3.68 -19.71
C ASP A 184 -3.96 5.05 -19.25
N LEU A 185 -3.09 5.06 -18.23
CA LEU A 185 -2.53 6.29 -17.66
C LEU A 185 -1.29 6.82 -18.41
N ARG A 186 -0.69 6.02 -19.30
CA ARG A 186 0.51 6.39 -20.07
C ARG A 186 0.38 7.71 -20.85
N PRO A 187 -0.73 7.99 -21.59
CA PRO A 187 -0.89 9.25 -22.31
C PRO A 187 -0.85 10.48 -21.40
N HIS A 188 -1.18 10.29 -20.13
CA HIS A 188 -1.22 11.36 -19.10
C HIS A 188 0.07 11.47 -18.29
N ARG A 189 1.09 10.66 -18.61
CA ARG A 189 2.38 10.62 -17.87
C ARG A 189 2.22 10.28 -16.38
N VAL A 190 1.18 9.57 -16.02
CA VAL A 190 1.01 8.97 -14.68
C VAL A 190 1.68 7.60 -14.70
N THR A 191 2.51 7.32 -13.70
CA THR A 191 3.15 6.02 -13.53
C THR A 191 2.30 5.15 -12.61
N ALA A 192 1.93 3.95 -13.04
CA ALA A 192 1.34 2.93 -12.19
C ALA A 192 2.22 1.69 -12.18
N LEU A 193 2.42 1.08 -11.01
CA LEU A 193 3.24 -0.12 -10.83
C LEU A 193 2.79 -0.93 -9.62
N THR A 194 3.25 -2.17 -9.51
CA THR A 194 3.11 -2.99 -8.30
C THR A 194 4.41 -2.99 -7.53
N LEU A 195 4.33 -2.78 -6.22
CA LEU A 195 5.42 -2.97 -5.27
C LEU A 195 5.21 -4.27 -4.51
N SER A 196 6.17 -5.19 -4.59
CA SER A 196 6.25 -6.39 -3.75
C SER A 196 7.13 -6.09 -2.53
N PRO A 197 6.56 -6.00 -1.32
CA PRO A 197 7.28 -5.56 -0.14
C PRO A 197 8.24 -6.62 0.43
N GLY A 198 8.14 -7.88 -0.02
CA GLY A 198 8.88 -8.97 0.58
C GLY A 198 8.25 -9.47 1.90
N PHE A 199 9.00 -10.30 2.65
CA PHE A 199 8.55 -10.80 3.95
C PHE A 199 8.72 -9.72 5.02
N THR A 200 7.66 -8.99 5.31
CA THR A 200 7.67 -7.81 6.16
C THR A 200 7.11 -8.09 7.56
N ARG A 201 7.78 -7.63 8.61
CA ARG A 201 7.37 -7.73 10.02
C ARG A 201 6.19 -6.80 10.32
N THR A 202 5.01 -7.10 9.78
CA THR A 202 3.79 -6.41 10.17
C THR A 202 3.33 -6.85 11.56
N GLU A 203 2.43 -6.11 12.18
CA GLU A 203 1.86 -6.45 13.49
C GLU A 203 1.20 -7.84 13.47
N ALA A 204 0.59 -8.25 12.36
CA ALA A 204 0.03 -9.61 12.20
C ALA A 204 1.13 -10.68 12.16
N ILE A 205 2.22 -10.45 11.44
CA ILE A 205 3.37 -11.37 11.38
C ILE A 205 4.04 -11.47 12.75
N VAL A 206 4.21 -10.35 13.45
CA VAL A 206 4.78 -10.33 14.80
C VAL A 206 3.90 -11.10 15.79
N ALA A 207 2.58 -10.94 15.71
CA ALA A 207 1.65 -11.68 16.56
C ALA A 207 1.68 -13.20 16.28
N ALA A 208 1.87 -13.60 15.04
CA ALA A 208 1.88 -15.00 14.63
C ALA A 208 3.24 -15.70 14.86
N LEU A 209 4.35 -15.02 14.59
CA LEU A 209 5.70 -15.63 14.50
C LEU A 209 6.72 -15.05 15.48
N GLY A 210 6.35 -14.06 16.29
CA GLY A 210 7.24 -13.38 17.22
C GLY A 210 7.87 -12.11 16.65
N ALA A 211 8.59 -11.38 17.52
CA ALA A 211 8.99 -10.00 17.27
C ALA A 211 9.94 -9.80 16.06
N ARG A 212 10.81 -10.77 15.78
CA ARG A 212 11.79 -10.69 14.67
C ARG A 212 11.92 -12.04 13.95
N PRO A 213 10.97 -12.43 13.11
CA PRO A 213 11.11 -13.64 12.29
C PRO A 213 12.35 -13.54 11.37
N PRO A 214 13.16 -14.59 11.27
CA PRO A 214 14.34 -14.58 10.41
C PRO A 214 14.00 -14.23 8.95
N GLY A 215 14.84 -13.40 8.33
CA GLY A 215 14.66 -12.98 6.94
C GLY A 215 13.52 -11.98 6.71
N SER A 216 12.93 -11.42 7.79
CA SER A 216 11.89 -10.42 7.67
C SER A 216 12.44 -8.99 7.69
N ASP A 217 11.89 -8.14 6.84
CA ASP A 217 12.20 -6.72 6.75
C ASP A 217 11.31 -5.87 7.66
N SER A 218 11.74 -4.64 7.97
CA SER A 218 10.91 -3.67 8.69
C SER A 218 9.75 -3.17 7.84
N VAL A 219 8.69 -2.66 8.48
CA VAL A 219 7.56 -2.03 7.78
C VAL A 219 7.96 -0.74 7.05
N GLU A 220 9.08 -0.12 7.40
CA GLU A 220 9.55 1.10 6.76
C GLU A 220 10.39 0.83 5.50
N PHE A 221 10.90 -0.37 5.31
CA PHE A 221 11.68 -0.71 4.13
C PHE A 221 10.90 -0.52 2.82
N PRO A 222 9.63 -1.00 2.69
CA PRO A 222 8.77 -0.62 1.57
C PRO A 222 8.52 0.89 1.44
N GLY A 223 8.51 1.60 2.57
CA GLY A 223 8.41 3.07 2.58
C GLY A 223 9.59 3.75 1.89
N ARG A 224 10.82 3.25 2.11
CA ARG A 224 12.03 3.74 1.44
C ARG A 224 11.93 3.53 -0.08
N ALA A 225 11.41 2.40 -0.53
CA ALA A 225 11.17 2.12 -1.95
C ALA A 225 10.17 3.11 -2.57
N VAL A 226 9.02 3.34 -1.90
CA VAL A 226 8.00 4.30 -2.37
C VAL A 226 8.57 5.71 -2.43
N ARG A 227 9.33 6.13 -1.43
CA ARG A 227 10.02 7.43 -1.42
C ARG A 227 10.97 7.56 -2.61
N ALA A 228 11.83 6.58 -2.84
CA ALA A 228 12.78 6.58 -3.95
C ALA A 228 12.08 6.70 -5.32
N LEU A 229 11.02 5.92 -5.54
CA LEU A 229 10.19 6.01 -6.74
C LEU A 229 9.53 7.39 -6.89
N LEU A 230 9.04 7.98 -5.81
CA LEU A 230 8.39 9.29 -5.81
C LEU A 230 9.37 10.43 -6.09
N GLU A 231 10.62 10.29 -5.72
CA GLU A 231 11.70 11.26 -5.94
C GLU A 231 12.37 11.10 -7.32
N ASP A 232 12.15 9.98 -8.02
CA ASP A 232 12.78 9.70 -9.30
C ASP A 232 12.10 10.42 -10.48
N PRO A 233 12.78 11.35 -11.15
CA PRO A 233 12.23 12.05 -12.32
C PRO A 233 12.00 11.12 -13.53
N ALA A 234 12.64 9.95 -13.56
CA ALA A 234 12.53 8.96 -14.63
C ALA A 234 11.66 7.75 -14.23
N VAL A 235 10.81 7.88 -13.21
CA VAL A 235 9.99 6.78 -12.67
C VAL A 235 9.11 6.10 -13.72
N GLN A 236 8.80 6.75 -14.83
CA GLN A 236 8.00 6.19 -15.93
C GLN A 236 8.60 4.93 -16.55
N ARG A 237 9.92 4.68 -16.42
CA ARG A 237 10.56 3.44 -16.89
C ARG A 237 10.02 2.20 -16.16
N HIS A 238 9.43 2.39 -15.01
CA HIS A 238 8.86 1.32 -14.19
C HIS A 238 7.36 1.08 -14.43
N ALA A 239 6.72 1.87 -15.31
CA ALA A 239 5.29 1.77 -15.56
C ALA A 239 4.87 0.34 -15.99
N GLY A 240 3.85 -0.20 -15.32
CA GLY A 240 3.29 -1.52 -15.57
C GLY A 240 4.12 -2.69 -15.05
N ARG A 241 5.22 -2.44 -14.37
CA ARG A 241 6.07 -3.49 -13.80
C ARG A 241 5.63 -3.87 -12.39
N THR A 242 5.94 -5.10 -12.00
CA THR A 242 6.00 -5.54 -10.61
C THR A 242 7.46 -5.48 -10.18
N LEU A 243 7.75 -4.77 -9.10
CA LEU A 243 9.09 -4.53 -8.59
C LEU A 243 9.15 -4.96 -7.12
N THR A 244 10.22 -5.63 -6.75
CA THR A 244 10.49 -5.96 -5.34
C THR A 244 11.18 -4.79 -4.64
N VAL A 245 10.98 -4.67 -3.33
CA VAL A 245 11.72 -3.70 -2.52
C VAL A 245 13.22 -3.93 -2.61
N ALA A 246 13.66 -5.20 -2.68
CA ALA A 246 15.08 -5.56 -2.81
C ALA A 246 15.69 -5.08 -4.14
N GLU A 247 14.99 -5.24 -5.27
CA GLU A 247 15.44 -4.69 -6.57
C GLU A 247 15.57 -3.17 -6.50
N LEU A 248 14.59 -2.48 -5.92
CA LEU A 248 14.61 -1.02 -5.78
C LEU A 248 15.69 -0.56 -4.80
N ALA A 249 15.94 -1.32 -3.73
CA ALA A 249 17.04 -1.04 -2.80
C ALA A 249 18.40 -1.12 -3.49
N ALA A 250 18.62 -2.12 -4.34
CA ALA A 250 19.84 -2.23 -5.14
C ALA A 250 19.96 -1.11 -6.18
N GLU A 251 18.85 -0.72 -6.83
CA GLU A 251 18.83 0.33 -7.86
C GLU A 251 19.06 1.73 -7.28
N TYR A 252 18.41 2.05 -6.15
CA TYR A 252 18.44 3.40 -5.57
C TYR A 252 19.38 3.56 -4.38
N GLY A 253 20.01 2.49 -3.90
CA GLY A 253 21.04 2.53 -2.85
C GLY A 253 20.50 2.79 -1.45
N PHE A 254 19.23 2.44 -1.14
CA PHE A 254 18.70 2.51 0.22
C PHE A 254 18.76 1.15 0.93
N VAL A 255 18.66 1.18 2.25
CA VAL A 255 18.70 -0.02 3.09
C VAL A 255 17.50 -0.04 4.04
N ASP A 256 17.18 -1.23 4.57
CA ASP A 256 16.23 -1.35 5.66
C ASP A 256 16.78 -0.62 6.90
N PRO A 257 16.05 0.35 7.49
CA PRO A 257 16.50 1.08 8.67
C PRO A 257 16.71 0.20 9.91
N GLU A 258 16.16 -1.00 9.92
CA GLU A 258 16.31 -1.99 10.98
C GLU A 258 17.18 -3.19 10.57
N ALA A 259 17.85 -3.14 9.43
CA ALA A 259 18.79 -4.20 9.05
C ALA A 259 19.87 -4.32 10.13
N THR A 260 19.91 -5.49 10.78
CA THR A 260 21.07 -5.84 11.62
C THR A 260 22.18 -6.27 10.68
N GLY A 261 23.27 -5.51 10.65
CA GLY A 261 24.48 -5.82 9.91
C GLY A 261 25.09 -7.17 10.29
#